data_be7acde3ed754ae40d29762bca265fb8
#
_entry.id   be7acde3ed754ae40d29762bca265fb8
#
_cell.length_a   1.000
_cell.length_b   1.000
_cell.length_c   1.000
_cell.angle_alpha   90.00
_cell.angle_beta   90.00
_cell.angle_gamma   90.00
#
_symmetry.space_group_name_H-M   'P 1'
#
loop_
_entity.id
_entity.type
_entity.pdbx_description
1 polymer ?
#
loop_
_entity_poly.entity_id
_entity_poly.type
_entity_poly.pdbx_seq_one_letter_code
_entity_poly.pdbx_strand_id
1 'polypeptide(L)'
;MINIMYFSGKVKDLRKFTNILTNVKGKLICCDIDNTLADVNTQLKKAGYDISKYPNPVLDQDFWTSYEALQMFIKAQKIKNTCKILDVLEELGADIFFATSRDIKLKQLTRKWIDKQGIWNFHEIYFTVSKHILEADVYVEDDPEQISKLLSLGKPVLIPSWQYNQDFDNENAIYFNI
;
A
#
# COMPACT_ATOMS: atom_id res chain seq x y z
N MET A 1 4.82 21.63 13.28
CA MET A 1 6.13 20.98 13.05
C MET A 1 5.90 19.48 13.28
N ILE A 2 5.87 18.69 12.18
CA ILE A 2 5.63 17.25 12.27
C ILE A 2 6.81 16.62 12.99
N ASN A 3 6.52 15.84 14.03
CA ASN A 3 7.56 15.18 14.80
C ASN A 3 8.08 13.96 14.04
N ILE A 4 9.08 14.16 13.17
CA ILE A 4 9.73 13.13 12.36
C ILE A 4 10.26 11.97 13.24
N MET A 5 10.59 12.26 14.51
CA MET A 5 11.01 11.23 15.48
C MET A 5 9.93 10.15 15.70
N TYR A 6 8.66 10.46 15.45
CA TYR A 6 7.58 9.47 15.52
C TYR A 6 7.75 8.32 14.51
N PHE A 7 8.42 8.58 13.38
CA PHE A 7 8.68 7.58 12.34
C PHE A 7 10.07 6.94 12.43
N SER A 8 10.99 7.47 13.26
CA SER A 8 12.39 7.04 13.31
C SER A 8 12.60 5.54 13.57
N GLY A 9 11.70 4.89 14.32
CA GLY A 9 11.72 3.44 14.50
C GLY A 9 10.91 2.63 13.48
N LYS A 10 10.26 3.30 12.51
CA LYS A 10 9.31 2.69 11.57
C LYS A 10 9.76 2.79 10.11
N VAL A 11 10.61 3.76 9.78
CA VAL A 11 11.14 3.99 8.44
C VAL A 11 12.63 3.66 8.45
N LYS A 12 13.04 2.68 7.64
CA LYS A 12 14.43 2.20 7.58
C LYS A 12 15.38 3.29 7.04
N ASP A 13 14.88 4.12 6.12
CA ASP A 13 15.64 5.27 5.60
C ASP A 13 14.90 6.59 5.87
N LEU A 14 15.12 7.10 7.06
CA LEU A 14 14.50 8.35 7.52
C LEU A 14 14.88 9.56 6.65
N ARG A 15 16.10 9.59 6.10
CA ARG A 15 16.56 10.71 5.26
C ARG A 15 15.77 10.77 3.95
N LYS A 16 15.61 9.64 3.26
CA LYS A 16 14.82 9.56 2.03
C LYS A 16 13.36 9.94 2.30
N PHE A 17 12.79 9.43 3.38
CA PHE A 17 11.44 9.76 3.80
C PHE A 17 11.27 11.25 4.11
N THR A 18 12.22 11.87 4.81
CA THR A 18 12.21 13.32 5.08
C THR A 18 12.21 14.13 3.78
N ASN A 19 12.98 13.72 2.77
CA ASN A 19 12.99 14.37 1.47
C ASN A 19 11.61 14.33 0.78
N ILE A 20 10.87 13.23 0.91
CA ILE A 20 9.49 13.17 0.42
C ILE A 20 8.63 14.17 1.20
N LEU A 21 8.64 14.13 2.52
CA LEU A 21 7.81 15.00 3.35
C LEU A 21 8.01 16.50 3.08
N THR A 22 9.26 16.91 2.83
CA THR A 22 9.58 18.33 2.56
C THR A 22 9.13 18.81 1.18
N ASN A 23 8.85 17.89 0.24
CA ASN A 23 8.51 18.24 -1.14
C ASN A 23 7.13 17.73 -1.59
N VAL A 24 6.28 17.30 -0.64
CA VAL A 24 5.04 16.57 -0.95
C VAL A 24 3.85 17.47 -1.27
N LYS A 25 3.90 18.73 -0.94
CA LYS A 25 2.80 19.68 -1.18
C LYS A 25 2.41 19.73 -2.66
N GLY A 26 1.14 19.47 -2.95
CA GLY A 26 0.58 19.42 -4.31
C GLY A 26 1.02 18.19 -5.12
N LYS A 27 1.61 17.18 -4.46
CA LYS A 27 2.00 15.93 -5.10
C LYS A 27 0.88 14.90 -5.03
N LEU A 28 0.80 14.04 -6.06
CA LEU A 28 -0.12 12.93 -6.13
C LEU A 28 0.50 11.67 -5.50
N ILE A 29 -0.19 11.08 -4.55
CA ILE A 29 0.20 9.84 -3.87
C ILE A 29 -0.75 8.73 -4.29
N CYS A 30 -0.21 7.68 -4.91
CA CYS A 30 -0.93 6.45 -5.22
C CYS A 30 -0.66 5.42 -4.11
N CYS A 31 -1.70 4.98 -3.40
CA CYS A 31 -1.55 3.93 -2.40
C CYS A 31 -2.30 2.67 -2.82
N ASP A 32 -1.61 1.53 -2.79
CA ASP A 32 -2.25 0.22 -2.93
C ASP A 32 -3.14 -0.11 -1.73
N ILE A 33 -4.03 -1.08 -1.89
CA ILE A 33 -4.97 -1.49 -0.85
C ILE A 33 -4.53 -2.77 -0.15
N ASP A 34 -4.36 -3.89 -0.85
CA ASP A 34 -4.12 -5.19 -0.23
C ASP A 34 -2.66 -5.32 0.25
N ASN A 35 -2.47 -5.68 1.51
CA ASN A 35 -1.18 -5.75 2.21
C ASN A 35 -0.38 -4.43 2.29
N THR A 36 -0.96 -3.35 1.76
CA THR A 36 -0.43 -1.99 1.88
C THR A 36 -1.28 -1.16 2.83
N LEU A 37 -2.58 -1.06 2.59
CA LEU A 37 -3.54 -0.37 3.45
C LEU A 37 -4.35 -1.37 4.30
N ALA A 38 -4.71 -2.53 3.74
CA ALA A 38 -5.48 -3.61 4.33
C ALA A 38 -4.59 -4.83 4.60
N ASP A 39 -4.53 -5.31 5.84
CA ASP A 39 -3.76 -6.48 6.24
C ASP A 39 -4.49 -7.78 5.84
N VAL A 40 -4.43 -8.13 4.56
CA VAL A 40 -4.98 -9.37 4.02
C VAL A 40 -4.07 -10.56 4.36
N ASN A 41 -2.76 -10.34 4.44
CA ASN A 41 -1.78 -11.38 4.80
C ASN A 41 -2.08 -12.03 6.15
N THR A 42 -2.50 -11.26 7.14
CA THR A 42 -2.92 -11.84 8.44
C THR A 42 -4.14 -12.77 8.28
N GLN A 43 -5.06 -12.47 7.37
CA GLN A 43 -6.21 -13.35 7.12
C GLN A 43 -5.79 -14.62 6.37
N LEU A 44 -4.92 -14.50 5.35
CA LEU A 44 -4.33 -15.63 4.64
C LEU A 44 -3.59 -16.57 5.61
N LYS A 45 -2.73 -16.02 6.46
CA LYS A 45 -1.99 -16.80 7.47
C LYS A 45 -2.93 -17.53 8.44
N LYS A 46 -4.02 -16.89 8.89
CA LYS A 46 -5.02 -17.53 9.75
C LYS A 46 -5.75 -18.68 9.06
N ALA A 47 -5.90 -18.62 7.75
CA ALA A 47 -6.49 -19.69 6.93
C ALA A 47 -5.47 -20.79 6.55
N GLY A 48 -4.19 -20.66 6.96
CA GLY A 48 -3.16 -21.66 6.73
C GLY A 48 -2.32 -21.46 5.46
N TYR A 49 -2.50 -20.33 4.75
CA TYR A 49 -1.69 -20.02 3.57
C TYR A 49 -0.30 -19.51 3.94
N ASP A 50 0.71 -19.91 3.17
CA ASP A 50 2.08 -19.38 3.27
C ASP A 50 2.14 -17.96 2.69
N ILE A 51 2.52 -17.00 3.50
CA ILE A 51 2.67 -15.59 3.11
C ILE A 51 4.13 -15.18 2.90
N SER A 52 5.06 -16.12 2.90
CA SER A 52 6.49 -15.83 2.72
C SER A 52 6.86 -15.52 1.27
N LYS A 53 5.99 -15.87 0.32
CA LYS A 53 6.19 -15.70 -1.13
C LYS A 53 5.09 -14.87 -1.76
N TYR A 54 5.47 -14.08 -2.75
CA TYR A 54 4.55 -13.28 -3.56
C TYR A 54 4.95 -13.35 -5.05
N PRO A 55 4.03 -13.58 -6.00
CA PRO A 55 2.66 -14.02 -5.73
C PRO A 55 2.64 -15.39 -5.03
N ASN A 56 1.61 -15.64 -4.22
CA ASN A 56 1.45 -16.94 -3.58
C ASN A 56 1.08 -18.00 -4.66
N PRO A 57 1.89 -19.07 -4.83
CA PRO A 57 1.73 -19.98 -5.96
C PRO A 57 0.47 -20.85 -5.91
N VAL A 58 -0.23 -20.89 -4.77
CA VAL A 58 -1.49 -21.66 -4.61
C VAL A 58 -2.74 -20.79 -4.66
N LEU A 59 -2.59 -19.47 -4.78
CA LEU A 59 -3.70 -18.51 -4.86
C LEU A 59 -3.79 -17.97 -6.30
N ASP A 60 -4.62 -18.61 -7.11
CA ASP A 60 -4.87 -18.20 -8.48
C ASP A 60 -5.88 -17.02 -8.55
N GLN A 61 -6.20 -16.60 -9.76
CA GLN A 61 -7.13 -15.48 -9.96
C GLN A 61 -8.56 -15.80 -9.51
N ASP A 62 -8.99 -17.05 -9.61
CA ASP A 62 -10.33 -17.47 -9.19
C ASP A 62 -10.47 -17.43 -7.68
N PHE A 63 -9.39 -17.73 -6.93
CA PHE A 63 -9.37 -17.58 -5.48
C PHE A 63 -9.78 -16.16 -5.07
N TRP A 64 -9.23 -15.12 -5.72
CA TRP A 64 -9.46 -13.73 -5.31
C TRP A 64 -10.89 -13.22 -5.53
N THR A 65 -11.72 -13.98 -6.25
CA THR A 65 -13.16 -13.73 -6.40
C THR A 65 -14.02 -14.72 -5.61
N SER A 66 -13.42 -15.68 -4.91
CA SER A 66 -14.09 -16.68 -4.10
C SER A 66 -14.75 -16.10 -2.83
N TYR A 67 -15.69 -16.83 -2.29
CA TYR A 67 -16.32 -16.46 -1.00
C TYR A 67 -15.29 -16.35 0.13
N GLU A 68 -14.28 -17.23 0.13
CA GLU A 68 -13.21 -17.22 1.12
C GLU A 68 -12.41 -15.91 1.08
N ALA A 69 -11.93 -15.51 -0.10
CA ALA A 69 -11.20 -14.25 -0.29
C ALA A 69 -12.07 -13.02 0.08
N LEU A 70 -13.38 -13.03 -0.27
CA LEU A 70 -14.29 -11.97 0.10
C LEU A 70 -14.40 -11.81 1.62
N GLN A 71 -14.44 -12.94 2.37
CA GLN A 71 -14.43 -12.91 3.83
C GLN A 71 -13.11 -12.36 4.40
N MET A 72 -11.98 -12.65 3.75
CA MET A 72 -10.67 -12.11 4.13
C MET A 72 -10.62 -10.61 3.93
N PHE A 73 -11.08 -10.09 2.78
CA PHE A 73 -11.15 -8.64 2.53
C PHE A 73 -12.03 -7.91 3.56
N ILE A 74 -13.20 -8.47 3.90
CA ILE A 74 -14.12 -7.87 4.89
C ILE A 74 -13.50 -7.84 6.30
N LYS A 75 -12.72 -8.88 6.66
CA LYS A 75 -12.15 -9.04 8.01
C LYS A 75 -10.77 -8.40 8.16
N ALA A 76 -10.10 -8.06 7.06
CA ALA A 76 -8.79 -7.40 7.09
C ALA A 76 -8.89 -6.11 7.92
N GLN A 77 -7.88 -5.89 8.77
CA GLN A 77 -7.73 -4.64 9.52
C GLN A 77 -6.87 -3.67 8.72
N LYS A 78 -7.04 -2.38 8.94
CA LYS A 78 -6.13 -1.40 8.34
C LYS A 78 -4.72 -1.52 8.93
N ILE A 79 -3.71 -1.35 8.09
CA ILE A 79 -2.31 -1.25 8.51
C ILE A 79 -2.10 0.16 9.09
N LYS A 80 -2.00 0.22 10.42
CA LYS A 80 -1.99 1.49 11.16
C LYS A 80 -0.87 2.42 10.74
N ASN A 81 0.30 1.88 10.43
CA ASN A 81 1.44 2.72 10.06
C ASN A 81 1.29 3.30 8.66
N THR A 82 0.72 2.56 7.71
CA THR A 82 0.34 3.11 6.40
C THR A 82 -0.63 4.27 6.57
N CYS A 83 -1.73 4.08 7.33
CA CYS A 83 -2.69 5.15 7.55
C CYS A 83 -2.03 6.41 8.13
N LYS A 84 -1.18 6.26 9.14
CA LYS A 84 -0.46 7.39 9.75
C LYS A 84 0.49 8.10 8.78
N ILE A 85 1.14 7.36 7.88
CA ILE A 85 1.98 7.96 6.83
C ILE A 85 1.10 8.76 5.87
N LEU A 86 -0.03 8.20 5.44
CA LEU A 86 -0.96 8.89 4.55
C LEU A 86 -1.55 10.14 5.22
N ASP A 87 -1.97 10.05 6.49
CA ASP A 87 -2.47 11.20 7.26
C ASP A 87 -1.44 12.35 7.26
N VAL A 88 -0.17 12.04 7.50
CA VAL A 88 0.90 13.06 7.49
C VAL A 88 1.15 13.63 6.10
N LEU A 89 1.13 12.81 5.05
CA LEU A 89 1.30 13.28 3.68
C LEU A 89 0.16 14.22 3.26
N GLU A 90 -1.07 13.89 3.63
CA GLU A 90 -2.26 14.71 3.38
C GLU A 90 -2.22 16.03 4.17
N GLU A 91 -1.87 15.99 5.46
CA GLU A 91 -1.68 17.19 6.29
C GLU A 91 -0.60 18.14 5.73
N LEU A 92 0.39 17.60 5.00
CA LEU A 92 1.41 18.38 4.29
C LEU A 92 0.97 18.88 2.92
N GLY A 93 -0.26 18.57 2.50
CA GLY A 93 -0.88 19.05 1.27
C GLY A 93 -0.64 18.16 0.06
N ALA A 94 -0.44 16.85 0.25
CA ALA A 94 -0.52 15.86 -0.81
C ALA A 94 -1.97 15.50 -1.13
N ASP A 95 -2.21 15.14 -2.39
CA ASP A 95 -3.47 14.56 -2.84
C ASP A 95 -3.32 13.02 -2.91
N ILE A 96 -4.22 12.28 -2.24
CA ILE A 96 -4.13 10.83 -2.14
C ILE A 96 -5.23 10.17 -2.96
N PHE A 97 -4.88 9.14 -3.71
CA PHE A 97 -5.83 8.21 -4.32
C PHE A 97 -5.39 6.77 -4.10
N PHE A 98 -6.36 5.85 -4.15
CA PHE A 98 -6.07 4.43 -4.01
C PHE A 98 -6.07 3.74 -5.38
N ALA A 99 -5.23 2.71 -5.51
CA ALA A 99 -5.24 1.83 -6.67
C ALA A 99 -5.16 0.37 -6.21
N THR A 100 -5.94 -0.50 -6.81
CA THR A 100 -5.99 -1.92 -6.42
C THR A 100 -6.12 -2.83 -7.63
N SER A 101 -5.49 -4.00 -7.56
CA SER A 101 -5.64 -5.08 -8.54
C SER A 101 -6.90 -5.94 -8.33
N ARG A 102 -7.71 -5.66 -7.30
CA ARG A 102 -8.99 -6.32 -7.09
C ARG A 102 -9.88 -6.23 -8.33
N ASP A 103 -10.66 -7.26 -8.60
CA ASP A 103 -11.71 -7.22 -9.63
C ASP A 103 -12.65 -6.03 -9.39
N ILE A 104 -13.01 -5.30 -10.45
CA ILE A 104 -13.93 -4.15 -10.39
C ILE A 104 -15.30 -4.51 -9.78
N LYS A 105 -15.73 -5.76 -9.89
CA LYS A 105 -16.95 -6.29 -9.23
C LYS A 105 -16.91 -6.11 -7.72
N LEU A 106 -15.72 -6.01 -7.13
CA LEU A 106 -15.52 -5.80 -5.70
C LEU A 106 -15.53 -4.32 -5.29
N LYS A 107 -15.81 -3.39 -6.20
CA LYS A 107 -15.82 -1.94 -5.94
C LYS A 107 -16.65 -1.56 -4.71
N GLN A 108 -17.87 -2.07 -4.61
CA GLN A 108 -18.74 -1.75 -3.49
C GLN A 108 -18.23 -2.34 -2.15
N LEU A 109 -17.68 -3.56 -2.18
CA LEU A 109 -17.10 -4.20 -1.01
C LEU A 109 -15.88 -3.41 -0.52
N THR A 110 -14.99 -3.05 -1.45
CA THR A 110 -13.78 -2.25 -1.16
C THR A 110 -14.15 -0.91 -0.53
N ARG A 111 -15.12 -0.19 -1.12
CA ARG A 111 -15.61 1.08 -0.58
C ARG A 111 -16.15 0.94 0.84
N LYS A 112 -17.04 -0.03 1.05
CA LYS A 112 -17.61 -0.32 2.39
C LYS A 112 -16.54 -0.68 3.42
N TRP A 113 -15.48 -1.39 3.00
CA TRP A 113 -14.37 -1.70 3.88
C TRP A 113 -13.61 -0.43 4.29
N ILE A 114 -13.25 0.44 3.33
CA ILE A 114 -12.57 1.72 3.57
C ILE A 114 -13.38 2.58 4.54
N ASP A 115 -14.69 2.74 4.28
CA ASP A 115 -15.61 3.50 5.13
C ASP A 115 -15.64 2.94 6.56
N LYS A 116 -15.74 1.61 6.70
CA LYS A 116 -15.72 0.92 7.99
C LYS A 116 -14.41 1.11 8.76
N GLN A 117 -13.28 1.23 8.06
CA GLN A 117 -11.98 1.47 8.67
C GLN A 117 -11.77 2.94 9.06
N GLY A 118 -12.68 3.83 8.71
CA GLY A 118 -12.59 5.27 8.98
C GLY A 118 -11.44 5.92 8.21
N ILE A 119 -11.30 5.59 6.94
CA ILE A 119 -10.28 6.14 6.05
C ILE A 119 -10.98 7.11 5.09
N TRP A 120 -10.74 8.41 5.25
CA TRP A 120 -11.48 9.46 4.54
C TRP A 120 -10.61 10.39 3.69
N ASN A 121 -9.30 10.32 3.87
CA ASN A 121 -8.31 11.20 3.27
C ASN A 121 -7.86 10.73 1.87
N PHE A 122 -8.80 10.51 0.95
CA PHE A 122 -8.50 10.14 -0.44
C PHE A 122 -9.58 10.66 -1.40
N HIS A 123 -9.20 10.85 -2.67
CA HIS A 123 -10.11 11.36 -3.69
C HIS A 123 -10.83 10.25 -4.46
N GLU A 124 -10.12 9.21 -4.88
CA GLU A 124 -10.65 8.18 -5.78
C GLU A 124 -10.01 6.80 -5.55
N ILE A 125 -10.66 5.76 -6.09
CA ILE A 125 -10.14 4.38 -6.09
C ILE A 125 -10.11 3.88 -7.54
N TYR A 126 -8.92 3.57 -8.04
CA TYR A 126 -8.70 2.96 -9.34
C TYR A 126 -8.59 1.45 -9.23
N PHE A 127 -9.29 0.72 -10.10
CA PHE A 127 -9.24 -0.74 -10.19
C PHE A 127 -8.39 -1.11 -11.40
N THR A 128 -7.14 -1.42 -11.21
CA THR A 128 -6.16 -1.72 -12.26
C THR A 128 -5.03 -2.60 -11.76
N VAL A 129 -4.56 -3.52 -12.61
CA VAL A 129 -3.36 -4.32 -12.37
C VAL A 129 -2.07 -3.59 -12.79
N SER A 130 -2.19 -2.46 -13.47
CA SER A 130 -1.06 -1.70 -14.02
C SER A 130 -0.97 -0.33 -13.34
N LYS A 131 -0.61 -0.31 -12.06
CA LYS A 131 -0.55 0.93 -11.27
C LYS A 131 0.49 1.92 -11.78
N HIS A 132 1.56 1.44 -12.41
CA HIS A 132 2.62 2.26 -12.99
C HIS A 132 2.15 3.19 -14.14
N ILE A 133 0.97 2.94 -14.73
CA ILE A 133 0.37 3.83 -15.74
C ILE A 133 -0.41 5.00 -15.11
N LEU A 134 -0.69 4.93 -13.80
CA LEU A 134 -1.29 6.03 -13.07
C LEU A 134 -0.20 7.06 -12.78
N GLU A 135 -0.44 8.30 -13.18
CA GLU A 135 0.53 9.37 -12.98
C GLU A 135 0.53 9.84 -11.52
N ALA A 136 1.35 9.22 -10.69
CA ALA A 136 1.62 9.66 -9.32
C ALA A 136 3.08 10.08 -9.14
N ASP A 137 3.31 10.94 -8.15
CA ASP A 137 4.66 11.38 -7.78
C ASP A 137 5.32 10.41 -6.81
N VAL A 138 4.54 9.80 -5.92
CA VAL A 138 4.98 8.82 -4.92
C VAL A 138 3.99 7.66 -4.88
N TYR A 139 4.50 6.46 -4.68
CA TYR A 139 3.67 5.26 -4.54
C TYR A 139 3.85 4.65 -3.16
N VAL A 140 2.79 4.03 -2.64
CA VAL A 140 2.82 3.16 -1.46
C VAL A 140 2.38 1.78 -1.93
N GLU A 141 3.28 0.79 -1.92
CA GLU A 141 3.10 -0.46 -2.66
C GLU A 141 3.84 -1.61 -1.99
N ASP A 142 3.22 -2.81 -1.91
CA ASP A 142 3.85 -4.02 -1.36
C ASP A 142 4.21 -5.08 -2.41
N ASP A 143 3.54 -5.07 -3.57
CA ASP A 143 3.74 -6.03 -4.66
C ASP A 143 5.13 -5.88 -5.28
N PRO A 144 6.02 -6.91 -5.20
CA PRO A 144 7.39 -6.83 -5.73
C PRO A 144 7.46 -6.51 -7.22
N GLU A 145 6.49 -6.98 -8.03
CA GLU A 145 6.47 -6.71 -9.46
C GLU A 145 6.14 -5.24 -9.75
N GLN A 146 5.14 -4.68 -9.06
CA GLN A 146 4.79 -3.26 -9.18
C GLN A 146 5.94 -2.38 -8.66
N ILE A 147 6.52 -2.72 -7.49
CA ILE A 147 7.66 -2.00 -6.93
C ILE A 147 8.82 -1.96 -7.94
N SER A 148 9.18 -3.10 -8.52
CA SER A 148 10.26 -3.18 -9.52
C SER A 148 9.99 -2.27 -10.73
N LYS A 149 8.77 -2.27 -11.26
CA LYS A 149 8.37 -1.41 -12.38
C LYS A 149 8.45 0.07 -12.00
N LEU A 150 7.91 0.45 -10.84
CA LEU A 150 7.91 1.83 -10.37
C LEU A 150 9.32 2.36 -10.13
N LEU A 151 10.19 1.56 -9.50
CA LEU A 151 11.59 1.91 -9.28
C LEU A 151 12.36 2.06 -10.59
N SER A 152 12.09 1.21 -11.60
CA SER A 152 12.69 1.33 -12.94
C SER A 152 12.29 2.63 -13.66
N LEU A 153 11.15 3.19 -13.31
CA LEU A 153 10.67 4.50 -13.79
C LEU A 153 11.20 5.68 -12.95
N GLY A 154 12.07 5.42 -11.97
CA GLY A 154 12.62 6.45 -11.08
C GLY A 154 11.60 6.98 -10.07
N LYS A 155 10.50 6.28 -9.83
CA LYS A 155 9.46 6.73 -8.90
C LYS A 155 9.81 6.36 -7.46
N PRO A 156 9.65 7.29 -6.49
CA PRO A 156 9.74 6.95 -5.07
C PRO A 156 8.63 5.99 -4.65
N VAL A 157 9.01 4.92 -3.93
CA VAL A 157 8.08 3.91 -3.43
C VAL A 157 8.25 3.74 -1.93
N LEU A 158 7.20 3.98 -1.16
CA LEU A 158 7.09 3.64 0.25
C LEU A 158 6.62 2.18 0.36
N ILE A 159 7.44 1.32 0.97
CA ILE A 159 7.27 -0.13 0.96
C ILE A 159 6.94 -0.62 2.38
N PRO A 160 5.73 -1.16 2.65
CA PRO A 160 5.45 -1.86 3.88
C PRO A 160 6.30 -3.14 3.95
N SER A 161 7.05 -3.31 5.06
CA SER A 161 8.08 -4.34 5.18
C SER A 161 7.48 -5.74 5.39
N TRP A 162 7.06 -6.41 4.32
CA TRP A 162 6.72 -7.83 4.33
C TRP A 162 7.94 -8.71 4.05
N GLN A 163 7.88 -10.00 4.36
CA GLN A 163 8.99 -10.93 4.14
C GLN A 163 9.36 -11.06 2.65
N TYR A 164 8.38 -10.99 1.75
CA TYR A 164 8.54 -11.21 0.31
C TYR A 164 9.05 -9.99 -0.48
N ASN A 165 9.17 -8.80 0.15
CA ASN A 165 9.54 -7.57 -0.56
C ASN A 165 10.74 -6.83 0.04
N GLN A 166 11.68 -7.55 0.67
CA GLN A 166 12.82 -6.95 1.39
C GLN A 166 14.04 -6.60 0.52
N ASP A 167 14.08 -7.01 -0.77
CA ASP A 167 15.32 -7.10 -1.54
C ASP A 167 15.55 -5.95 -2.53
N PHE A 168 14.83 -4.82 -2.38
CA PHE A 168 15.03 -3.66 -3.25
C PHE A 168 16.14 -2.75 -2.72
N ASP A 169 17.35 -2.87 -3.31
CA ASP A 169 18.46 -1.94 -3.10
C ASP A 169 18.39 -0.82 -4.17
N ASN A 170 17.61 0.21 -3.88
CA ASN A 170 17.36 1.34 -4.77
C ASN A 170 17.20 2.63 -3.95
N GLU A 171 17.72 3.75 -4.47
CA GLU A 171 17.63 5.04 -3.78
C GLU A 171 16.17 5.52 -3.58
N ASN A 172 15.26 5.10 -4.46
CA ASN A 172 13.85 5.45 -4.41
C ASN A 172 13.00 4.44 -3.60
N ALA A 173 13.58 3.34 -3.11
CA ALA A 173 12.91 2.38 -2.23
C ALA A 173 13.03 2.83 -0.78
N ILE A 174 11.89 2.99 -0.08
CA ILE A 174 11.84 3.48 1.29
C ILE A 174 10.95 2.54 2.10
N TYR A 175 11.57 1.76 2.97
CA TYR A 175 10.86 0.78 3.78
C TYR A 175 10.31 1.36 5.07
N PHE A 176 9.11 0.89 5.46
CA PHE A 176 8.54 1.18 6.77
C PHE A 176 7.95 -0.09 7.41
N ASN A 177 7.91 -0.14 8.75
CA ASN A 177 7.35 -1.27 9.48
C ASN A 177 5.81 -1.26 9.40
N ILE A 178 5.21 -2.43 9.29
CA ILE A 178 3.76 -2.67 9.34
C ILE A 178 3.25 -2.87 10.76
#